data_7a3d526919c44a485f9081438f1ace6e
#
_entry.id   7a3d526919c44a485f9081438f1ace6e
#
_cell.length_a   1.000
_cell.length_b   1.000
_cell.length_c   1.000
_cell.angle_alpha   90.00
_cell.angle_beta   90.00
_cell.angle_gamma   90.00
#
_symmetry.space_group_name_H-M   'P 1'
#
loop_
_entity.id
_entity.type
_entity.pdbx_description
1 polymer ?
#
loop_
_entity_poly.entity_id
_entity_poly.type
_entity_poly.pdbx_seq_one_letter_code
_entity_poly.pdbx_strand_id
1 'polypeptide(L)'
;MRRGYYGVSLLFLILLSPPAGGQNTRSTPDERYTVAFASVAPLNTDIFIAAGDGSDARPFLAHPDLDYNASFSPDGRSIVFTSMRNGSADIYRAGIDGTPLQRLTSDPAFDDQGVVSPDGRSLAFVSSRSGQADIWILELATGALRNVTNHPEGDFRPSWSPDGQWIAFSSDRDSRKLKFQFATLQTTEIYLVRTDGSGLRRVTRRDALAGGPAWSSDRKRVLYHEAEISSLGPERGPSQIVSIDLATNERQILTDDGGEKWSPRWIAGDRVAYVSRGPNGGVEFVGGTKGARGDVRSPAWSADGSRMVFHREVDSRWPPVRPGPSREPSFRLVRTGIFPSYSPAGDRLVVNDQRLGRLRNSILMMHPDGSQRSVLFGDAERSALAPVWSPRGDRIASGVGRFFQGLQGPSTADIAVMSVDGKDVRILTDGSANYGFPSWSPDGRQLVFRLAGKERNGLVIANVATGALKTLTAGVAHDNFPSWSPKGDRIAFTSDRDGDYEIYTIRPDGTDLRRLTNSPGNDAHSSWSPDGEWIVFTSVRGGFKDEMALTPFNPQPNGDLWVMRADGSDVRMLTDDQFEDGTPSWLPMSRRR
;
A
#
# COMPACT_ATOMS: atom_id res chain seq x y z
N MET A 1 73.88 -18.21 -46.39
CA MET A 1 73.69 -19.42 -47.24
C MET A 1 72.52 -20.24 -46.69
N ARG A 2 71.67 -20.73 -47.63
CA ARG A 2 70.53 -21.65 -47.47
C ARG A 2 69.29 -20.99 -46.84
N ARG A 3 68.34 -20.51 -47.57
CA ARG A 3 67.28 -21.13 -48.42
C ARG A 3 66.53 -22.26 -47.69
N GLY A 4 65.28 -22.00 -47.31
CA GLY A 4 64.33 -23.00 -46.88
C GLY A 4 62.89 -22.56 -47.06
N TYR A 5 62.14 -23.27 -47.68
CA TYR A 5 60.90 -23.29 -48.38
C TYR A 5 59.65 -22.87 -47.54
N TYR A 6 58.78 -22.12 -48.22
CA TYR A 6 57.40 -21.87 -47.84
C TYR A 6 56.54 -23.09 -48.15
N GLY A 7 55.80 -23.58 -47.14
CA GLY A 7 54.69 -24.52 -47.33
C GLY A 7 53.39 -23.79 -47.06
N VAL A 8 52.60 -23.59 -48.11
CA VAL A 8 51.24 -23.03 -48.05
C VAL A 8 50.29 -24.18 -47.71
N SER A 9 49.72 -24.22 -46.52
CA SER A 9 48.57 -25.07 -46.20
C SER A 9 47.28 -24.29 -46.32
N LEU A 10 46.48 -24.69 -47.29
CA LEU A 10 45.13 -24.18 -47.51
C LEU A 10 44.21 -24.78 -46.43
N LEU A 11 43.77 -23.96 -45.49
CA LEU A 11 42.74 -24.36 -44.55
C LEU A 11 41.37 -24.00 -45.14
N PHE A 12 40.56 -25.01 -45.44
CA PHE A 12 39.15 -24.83 -45.79
C PHE A 12 38.39 -24.42 -44.51
N LEU A 13 37.93 -23.18 -44.45
CA LEU A 13 36.98 -22.72 -43.44
C LEU A 13 35.60 -23.16 -43.91
N ILE A 14 35.05 -24.20 -43.26
CA ILE A 14 33.63 -24.53 -43.35
C ILE A 14 32.89 -23.52 -42.47
N LEU A 15 32.22 -22.56 -43.09
CA LEU A 15 31.25 -21.72 -42.42
C LEU A 15 30.01 -22.53 -42.07
N LEU A 16 29.95 -23.02 -40.83
CA LEU A 16 28.71 -23.50 -40.21
C LEU A 16 27.86 -22.28 -39.86
N SER A 17 26.81 -22.03 -40.61
CA SER A 17 25.75 -21.11 -40.26
C SER A 17 25.09 -21.59 -38.94
N PRO A 18 24.90 -20.76 -37.92
CA PRO A 18 24.13 -21.14 -36.77
C PRO A 18 22.67 -21.36 -37.18
N PRO A 19 21.95 -22.31 -36.56
CA PRO A 19 20.53 -22.49 -36.83
C PRO A 19 19.80 -21.21 -36.48
N ALA A 20 18.90 -20.79 -37.35
CA ALA A 20 17.97 -19.69 -37.08
C ALA A 20 17.14 -20.03 -35.86
N GLY A 21 17.63 -19.63 -34.70
CA GLY A 21 16.84 -19.60 -33.47
C GLY A 21 15.73 -18.56 -33.68
N GLY A 22 14.52 -19.05 -33.81
CA GLY A 22 13.34 -18.21 -33.80
C GLY A 22 13.39 -17.32 -32.53
N GLN A 23 13.68 -16.05 -32.72
CA GLN A 23 13.36 -15.04 -31.73
C GLN A 23 11.84 -15.08 -31.57
N ASN A 24 11.37 -15.76 -30.53
CA ASN A 24 10.08 -15.45 -29.94
C ASN A 24 10.16 -13.99 -29.51
N THR A 25 9.89 -13.08 -30.42
CA THR A 25 9.48 -11.73 -30.08
C THR A 25 8.15 -11.91 -29.37
N ARG A 26 8.19 -12.07 -28.02
CA ARG A 26 7.07 -11.69 -27.18
C ARG A 26 6.83 -10.23 -27.59
N SER A 27 5.76 -10.00 -28.36
CA SER A 27 5.22 -8.66 -28.54
C SER A 27 5.09 -8.07 -27.15
N THR A 28 5.84 -7.01 -26.83
CA THR A 28 5.59 -6.19 -25.64
C THR A 28 4.11 -5.87 -25.67
N PRO A 29 3.36 -6.10 -24.58
CA PRO A 29 1.98 -5.66 -24.49
C PRO A 29 1.93 -4.21 -24.96
N ASP A 30 0.92 -3.83 -25.72
CA ASP A 30 0.75 -2.45 -26.19
C ASP A 30 0.45 -1.60 -24.93
N GLU A 31 1.50 -1.14 -24.24
CA GLU A 31 1.44 -0.30 -23.04
C GLU A 31 0.87 1.07 -23.43
N ARG A 32 -0.42 1.08 -23.75
CA ARG A 32 -1.11 2.27 -24.25
C ARG A 32 -1.26 3.33 -23.19
N TYR A 33 -1.34 2.91 -21.92
CA TYR A 33 -1.65 3.78 -20.80
C TYR A 33 -0.58 3.74 -19.73
N THR A 34 -0.20 4.91 -19.22
CA THR A 34 0.67 5.02 -18.04
C THR A 34 -0.06 5.77 -16.94
N VAL A 35 -0.08 5.19 -15.74
CA VAL A 35 -0.68 5.75 -14.53
C VAL A 35 0.43 6.04 -13.53
N ALA A 36 0.54 7.28 -13.08
CA ALA A 36 1.33 7.67 -11.92
C ALA A 36 0.47 7.59 -10.66
N PHE A 37 1.06 7.19 -9.55
CA PHE A 37 0.36 7.08 -8.28
C PHE A 37 1.30 7.26 -7.10
N ALA A 38 0.76 7.62 -5.95
CA ALA A 38 1.47 7.59 -4.68
C ALA A 38 1.34 6.22 -4.03
N SER A 39 2.40 5.76 -3.39
CA SER A 39 2.40 4.57 -2.56
C SER A 39 3.02 4.88 -1.21
N VAL A 40 2.42 4.39 -0.13
CA VAL A 40 3.02 4.48 1.22
C VAL A 40 4.04 3.37 1.48
N ALA A 41 4.26 2.48 0.50
CA ALA A 41 5.30 1.47 0.59
C ALA A 41 6.67 2.12 0.86
N PRO A 42 7.50 1.54 1.75
CA PRO A 42 8.88 1.98 1.90
C PRO A 42 9.63 1.85 0.57
N LEU A 43 10.70 2.60 0.42
CA LEU A 43 11.51 2.54 -0.80
C LEU A 43 12.19 1.20 -0.95
N ASN A 44 12.76 0.72 0.14
CA ASN A 44 13.39 -0.57 0.22
C ASN A 44 13.35 -1.10 1.64
N THR A 45 13.04 -2.38 1.78
CA THR A 45 13.18 -3.16 3.01
C THR A 45 13.98 -4.40 2.72
N ASP A 46 14.94 -4.71 3.58
CA ASP A 46 15.73 -5.93 3.50
C ASP A 46 15.52 -6.81 4.73
N ILE A 47 15.72 -8.12 4.51
CA ILE A 47 15.77 -9.09 5.60
C ILE A 47 17.14 -9.02 6.28
N PHE A 48 17.13 -9.01 7.62
CA PHE A 48 18.30 -9.09 8.46
C PHE A 48 18.27 -10.38 9.29
N ILE A 49 19.43 -10.97 9.48
CA ILE A 49 19.65 -12.05 10.43
C ILE A 49 20.53 -11.53 11.57
N ALA A 50 20.19 -11.91 12.80
CA ALA A 50 20.84 -11.44 14.02
C ALA A 50 20.96 -12.55 15.06
N ALA A 51 21.67 -12.32 16.14
CA ALA A 51 21.59 -13.11 17.36
C ALA A 51 20.17 -13.03 17.95
N GLY A 52 19.78 -13.95 18.82
CA GLY A 52 18.42 -14.05 19.37
C GLY A 52 17.95 -12.83 20.19
N ASP A 53 18.88 -11.99 20.64
CA ASP A 53 18.62 -10.72 21.30
C ASP A 53 18.59 -9.53 20.30
N GLY A 54 18.75 -9.79 19.01
CA GLY A 54 18.79 -8.79 17.94
C GLY A 54 20.16 -8.13 17.74
N SER A 55 21.19 -8.49 18.51
CA SER A 55 22.55 -8.02 18.29
C SER A 55 23.18 -8.62 17.02
N ASP A 56 24.28 -8.04 16.55
CA ASP A 56 25.04 -8.50 15.38
C ASP A 56 24.20 -8.65 14.11
N ALA A 57 23.21 -7.78 13.95
CA ALA A 57 22.31 -7.79 12.80
C ALA A 57 23.07 -7.49 11.50
N ARG A 58 22.93 -8.35 10.52
CA ARG A 58 23.49 -8.19 9.17
C ARG A 58 22.47 -8.47 8.10
N PRO A 59 22.56 -7.83 6.91
CA PRO A 59 21.70 -8.17 5.79
C PRO A 59 21.78 -9.66 5.46
N PHE A 60 20.61 -10.27 5.17
CA PHE A 60 20.53 -11.68 4.77
C PHE A 60 20.62 -11.83 3.25
N LEU A 61 19.70 -11.18 2.54
CA LEU A 61 19.67 -11.12 1.07
C LEU A 61 19.21 -9.71 0.70
N ALA A 62 20.14 -8.83 0.33
CA ALA A 62 19.80 -7.48 -0.09
C ALA A 62 19.25 -7.49 -1.53
N HIS A 63 18.13 -6.82 -1.77
CA HIS A 63 17.51 -6.65 -3.07
C HIS A 63 16.99 -5.20 -3.22
N PRO A 64 17.00 -4.60 -4.43
CA PRO A 64 16.45 -3.25 -4.62
C PRO A 64 14.93 -3.14 -4.43
N ASP A 65 14.19 -4.25 -4.51
CA ASP A 65 12.77 -4.32 -4.18
C ASP A 65 12.54 -4.81 -2.75
N LEU A 66 11.29 -4.74 -2.29
CA LEU A 66 10.93 -5.05 -0.92
C LEU A 66 11.09 -6.53 -0.58
N ASP A 67 11.84 -6.83 0.46
CA ASP A 67 11.93 -8.12 1.13
C ASP A 67 11.46 -7.97 2.58
N TYR A 68 10.47 -8.75 3.04
CA TYR A 68 9.85 -8.59 4.36
C TYR A 68 9.21 -9.88 4.90
N ASN A 69 8.65 -9.84 6.11
CA ASN A 69 7.91 -10.92 6.77
C ASN A 69 8.62 -12.29 6.75
N ALA A 70 9.88 -12.30 7.19
CA ALA A 70 10.69 -13.50 7.21
C ALA A 70 10.37 -14.43 8.39
N SER A 71 10.49 -15.74 8.18
CA SER A 71 10.39 -16.79 9.19
C SER A 71 11.44 -17.89 8.98
N PHE A 72 11.84 -18.58 10.06
CA PHE A 72 12.71 -19.76 9.93
C PHE A 72 11.89 -21.01 9.54
N SER A 73 12.52 -21.92 8.78
CA SER A 73 12.07 -23.30 8.76
C SER A 73 12.24 -23.96 10.14
N PRO A 74 11.44 -24.97 10.51
CA PRO A 74 11.52 -25.60 11.83
C PRO A 74 12.89 -26.18 12.17
N ASP A 75 13.65 -26.65 11.18
CA ASP A 75 15.01 -27.16 11.31
C ASP A 75 16.08 -26.07 11.39
N GLY A 76 15.68 -24.79 11.24
CA GLY A 76 16.57 -23.62 11.26
C GLY A 76 17.57 -23.53 10.11
N ARG A 77 17.41 -24.36 9.04
CA ARG A 77 18.33 -24.42 7.91
C ARG A 77 17.96 -23.49 6.76
N SER A 78 16.73 -23.02 6.72
CA SER A 78 16.27 -22.07 5.72
C SER A 78 15.41 -20.96 6.31
N ILE A 79 15.31 -19.88 5.54
CA ILE A 79 14.44 -18.73 5.84
C ILE A 79 13.45 -18.63 4.71
N VAL A 80 12.16 -18.47 5.07
CA VAL A 80 11.06 -18.16 4.17
C VAL A 80 10.71 -16.68 4.34
N PHE A 81 10.49 -15.96 3.28
CA PHE A 81 10.21 -14.52 3.31
C PHE A 81 9.39 -14.09 2.10
N THR A 82 8.77 -12.94 2.21
CA THR A 82 8.05 -12.31 1.11
C THR A 82 8.97 -11.38 0.35
N SER A 83 8.89 -11.41 -0.99
CA SER A 83 9.68 -10.55 -1.87
C SER A 83 8.89 -10.05 -3.06
N MET A 84 9.08 -8.77 -3.41
CA MET A 84 8.50 -8.14 -4.60
C MET A 84 9.43 -8.17 -5.83
N ARG A 85 10.53 -8.91 -5.80
CA ARG A 85 11.57 -8.97 -6.86
C ARG A 85 11.10 -9.39 -8.25
N ASN A 86 9.92 -9.97 -8.35
CA ASN A 86 9.29 -10.35 -9.62
C ASN A 86 7.99 -9.58 -9.91
N GLY A 87 7.78 -8.42 -9.27
CA GLY A 87 6.68 -7.51 -9.53
C GLY A 87 5.45 -7.72 -8.65
N SER A 88 5.14 -8.94 -8.20
CA SER A 88 4.14 -9.27 -7.17
C SER A 88 4.81 -9.62 -5.86
N ALA A 89 4.07 -9.55 -4.76
CA ALA A 89 4.51 -10.11 -3.49
C ALA A 89 4.37 -11.64 -3.56
N ASP A 90 5.49 -12.33 -3.48
CA ASP A 90 5.58 -13.79 -3.52
C ASP A 90 6.40 -14.34 -2.37
N ILE A 91 6.14 -15.60 -2.02
CA ILE A 91 6.91 -16.29 -0.99
C ILE A 91 8.16 -16.93 -1.61
N TYR A 92 9.30 -16.65 -0.99
CA TYR A 92 10.60 -17.22 -1.33
C TYR A 92 11.16 -18.01 -0.16
N ARG A 93 12.03 -18.98 -0.47
CA ARG A 93 12.83 -19.72 0.51
C ARG A 93 14.29 -19.65 0.10
N ALA A 94 15.16 -19.38 1.07
CA ALA A 94 16.61 -19.48 0.88
C ALA A 94 17.26 -20.26 2.03
N GLY A 95 18.36 -20.95 1.75
CA GLY A 95 19.20 -21.51 2.81
C GLY A 95 19.69 -20.44 3.78
N ILE A 96 20.10 -20.81 4.99
CA ILE A 96 20.53 -19.84 6.01
C ILE A 96 21.79 -19.03 5.59
N ASP A 97 22.50 -19.49 4.58
CA ASP A 97 23.61 -18.80 3.91
C ASP A 97 23.17 -17.96 2.70
N GLY A 98 21.85 -17.92 2.40
CA GLY A 98 21.28 -17.25 1.25
C GLY A 98 21.12 -18.15 0.02
N THR A 99 21.59 -19.41 0.06
CA THR A 99 21.56 -20.31 -1.12
C THR A 99 21.06 -21.71 -0.78
N PRO A 100 20.34 -22.40 -1.72
CA PRO A 100 19.76 -21.85 -2.94
C PRO A 100 18.59 -20.90 -2.65
N LEU A 101 18.31 -19.94 -3.53
CA LEU A 101 17.09 -19.12 -3.50
C LEU A 101 16.02 -19.77 -4.38
N GLN A 102 14.85 -20.02 -3.82
CA GLN A 102 13.72 -20.64 -4.50
C GLN A 102 12.46 -19.79 -4.33
N ARG A 103 11.75 -19.49 -5.42
CA ARG A 103 10.40 -18.93 -5.39
C ARG A 103 9.40 -20.07 -5.13
N LEU A 104 8.58 -19.95 -4.10
CA LEU A 104 7.58 -20.95 -3.69
C LEU A 104 6.20 -20.66 -4.27
N THR A 105 5.83 -19.39 -4.44
CA THR A 105 4.57 -18.98 -5.05
C THR A 105 4.85 -18.09 -6.27
N SER A 106 3.91 -18.03 -7.21
CA SER A 106 4.08 -17.31 -8.48
C SER A 106 2.75 -16.80 -9.06
N ASP A 107 1.71 -16.75 -8.25
CA ASP A 107 0.42 -16.18 -8.63
C ASP A 107 0.55 -14.65 -8.78
N PRO A 108 -0.18 -13.98 -9.70
CA PRO A 108 -0.25 -12.53 -9.75
C PRO A 108 -0.86 -11.88 -8.51
N ALA A 109 -1.59 -12.66 -7.69
CA ALA A 109 -2.15 -12.20 -6.42
C ALA A 109 -1.05 -11.95 -5.39
N PHE A 110 -1.38 -11.17 -4.38
CA PHE A 110 -0.56 -10.94 -3.20
C PHE A 110 -0.41 -12.23 -2.39
N ASP A 111 0.82 -12.69 -2.19
CA ASP A 111 1.18 -13.82 -1.33
C ASP A 111 2.19 -13.35 -0.27
N ASP A 112 1.84 -13.46 1.02
CA ASP A 112 2.63 -12.91 2.13
C ASP A 112 2.58 -13.76 3.40
N GLN A 113 3.42 -13.41 4.40
CA GLN A 113 3.40 -13.95 5.76
C GLN A 113 3.58 -15.47 5.83
N GLY A 114 4.47 -16.01 4.98
CA GLY A 114 4.73 -17.44 4.88
C GLY A 114 5.35 -18.04 6.15
N VAL A 115 4.77 -19.14 6.66
CA VAL A 115 5.30 -19.93 7.78
C VAL A 115 5.26 -21.42 7.46
N VAL A 116 6.39 -22.10 7.67
CA VAL A 116 6.53 -23.54 7.40
C VAL A 116 5.91 -24.35 8.55
N SER A 117 5.18 -25.43 8.21
CA SER A 117 4.60 -26.36 9.20
C SER A 117 5.67 -27.03 10.05
N PRO A 118 5.37 -27.45 11.30
CA PRO A 118 6.35 -28.06 12.18
C PRO A 118 7.06 -29.31 11.63
N ASP A 119 6.41 -30.05 10.74
CA ASP A 119 7.00 -31.21 10.05
C ASP A 119 7.79 -30.86 8.78
N GLY A 120 7.83 -29.57 8.42
CA GLY A 120 8.56 -29.06 7.25
C GLY A 120 7.94 -29.35 5.89
N ARG A 121 6.70 -29.88 5.82
CA ARG A 121 6.09 -30.35 4.57
C ARG A 121 5.17 -29.35 3.92
N SER A 122 4.63 -28.42 4.66
CA SER A 122 3.63 -27.46 4.19
C SER A 122 4.03 -26.03 4.54
N LEU A 123 3.53 -25.07 3.78
CA LEU A 123 3.63 -23.65 4.00
C LEU A 123 2.24 -23.08 4.20
N ALA A 124 1.96 -22.44 5.32
CA ALA A 124 0.79 -21.57 5.47
C ALA A 124 1.17 -20.14 5.11
N PHE A 125 0.31 -19.44 4.40
CA PHE A 125 0.55 -18.07 3.96
C PHE A 125 -0.76 -17.33 3.69
N VAL A 126 -0.70 -16.02 3.63
CA VAL A 126 -1.81 -15.16 3.24
C VAL A 126 -1.82 -15.00 1.74
N SER A 127 -2.98 -15.11 1.10
CA SER A 127 -3.12 -14.85 -0.33
C SER A 127 -4.44 -14.18 -0.67
N SER A 128 -4.40 -13.21 -1.59
CA SER A 128 -5.57 -12.52 -2.14
C SER A 128 -6.18 -13.21 -3.38
N ARG A 129 -5.71 -14.39 -3.76
CA ARG A 129 -6.16 -15.11 -4.99
C ARG A 129 -7.64 -15.49 -5.02
N SER A 130 -8.29 -15.54 -3.85
CA SER A 130 -9.74 -15.73 -3.69
C SER A 130 -10.55 -14.43 -3.81
N GLY A 131 -9.87 -13.28 -3.96
CA GLY A 131 -10.46 -11.94 -3.99
C GLY A 131 -10.28 -11.17 -2.68
N GLN A 132 -10.04 -11.88 -1.57
CA GLN A 132 -9.75 -11.34 -0.24
C GLN A 132 -8.51 -12.03 0.33
N ALA A 133 -7.91 -11.45 1.36
CA ALA A 133 -6.79 -12.06 2.07
C ALA A 133 -7.29 -13.26 2.90
N ASP A 134 -6.98 -14.46 2.45
CA ASP A 134 -7.28 -15.73 3.12
C ASP A 134 -5.99 -16.46 3.51
N ILE A 135 -6.09 -17.37 4.49
CA ILE A 135 -5.01 -18.30 4.81
C ILE A 135 -5.06 -19.50 3.86
N TRP A 136 -3.96 -19.70 3.14
CA TRP A 136 -3.75 -20.81 2.24
C TRP A 136 -2.66 -21.74 2.75
N ILE A 137 -2.76 -23.03 2.40
CA ILE A 137 -1.71 -24.01 2.63
C ILE A 137 -1.19 -24.52 1.28
N LEU A 138 0.13 -24.48 1.10
CA LEU A 138 0.88 -25.06 -0.01
C LEU A 138 1.62 -26.31 0.48
N GLU A 139 1.37 -27.46 -0.13
CA GLU A 139 2.16 -28.67 0.04
C GLU A 139 3.48 -28.55 -0.74
N LEU A 140 4.61 -28.46 -0.05
CA LEU A 140 5.91 -28.12 -0.66
C LEU A 140 6.43 -29.17 -1.64
N ALA A 141 6.05 -30.44 -1.47
CA ALA A 141 6.48 -31.53 -2.34
C ALA A 141 5.67 -31.64 -3.63
N THR A 142 4.37 -31.32 -3.59
CA THR A 142 3.44 -31.54 -4.72
C THR A 142 3.02 -30.25 -5.40
N GLY A 143 3.17 -29.09 -4.71
CA GLY A 143 2.63 -27.81 -5.15
C GLY A 143 1.10 -27.68 -4.97
N ALA A 144 0.45 -28.63 -4.29
CA ALA A 144 -1.00 -28.59 -4.06
C ALA A 144 -1.36 -27.42 -3.13
N LEU A 145 -2.36 -26.63 -3.53
CA LEU A 145 -2.85 -25.46 -2.83
C LEU A 145 -4.25 -25.71 -2.26
N ARG A 146 -4.49 -25.18 -1.06
CA ARG A 146 -5.80 -25.24 -0.41
C ARG A 146 -6.08 -23.94 0.34
N ASN A 147 -7.25 -23.32 0.10
CA ASN A 147 -7.79 -22.25 0.93
C ASN A 147 -8.34 -22.84 2.23
N VAL A 148 -7.91 -22.34 3.39
CA VAL A 148 -8.27 -22.87 4.71
C VAL A 148 -9.38 -22.04 5.34
N THR A 149 -9.43 -20.74 5.08
CA THR A 149 -10.36 -19.83 5.78
C THR A 149 -11.52 -19.38 4.92
N ASN A 150 -11.31 -19.11 3.63
CA ASN A 150 -12.32 -18.81 2.59
C ASN A 150 -13.46 -17.89 3.10
N HIS A 151 -13.11 -16.67 3.49
CA HIS A 151 -14.04 -15.71 4.06
C HIS A 151 -14.02 -14.38 3.27
N PRO A 152 -15.13 -13.64 3.17
CA PRO A 152 -15.16 -12.33 2.47
C PRO A 152 -14.40 -11.21 3.19
N GLU A 153 -14.08 -11.34 4.47
CA GLU A 153 -13.23 -10.44 5.22
C GLU A 153 -11.82 -11.04 5.36
N GLY A 154 -10.83 -10.23 5.76
CA GLY A 154 -9.43 -10.62 5.74
C GLY A 154 -8.99 -11.51 6.89
N ASP A 155 -8.07 -12.42 6.60
CA ASP A 155 -7.43 -13.34 7.53
C ASP A 155 -5.90 -13.23 7.39
N PHE A 156 -5.18 -13.01 8.52
CA PHE A 156 -3.79 -12.59 8.54
C PHE A 156 -2.94 -13.35 9.56
N ARG A 157 -1.61 -13.28 9.39
CA ARG A 157 -0.62 -13.71 10.38
C ARG A 157 -0.80 -15.16 10.85
N PRO A 158 -0.80 -16.15 9.93
CA PRO A 158 -0.96 -17.55 10.31
C PRO A 158 0.17 -18.01 11.23
N SER A 159 -0.17 -18.84 12.21
CA SER A 159 0.76 -19.48 13.15
C SER A 159 0.35 -20.93 13.38
N TRP A 160 1.24 -21.85 13.06
CA TRP A 160 1.00 -23.28 13.26
C TRP A 160 0.98 -23.67 14.74
N SER A 161 0.07 -24.55 15.13
CA SER A 161 0.20 -25.26 16.40
C SER A 161 1.42 -26.20 16.35
N PRO A 162 2.08 -26.48 17.49
CA PRO A 162 3.25 -27.36 17.54
C PRO A 162 3.05 -28.77 16.98
N ASP A 163 1.80 -29.29 16.97
CA ASP A 163 1.45 -30.59 16.37
C ASP A 163 1.06 -30.50 14.89
N GLY A 164 1.06 -29.29 14.31
CA GLY A 164 0.71 -29.07 12.91
C GLY A 164 -0.76 -29.28 12.56
N GLN A 165 -1.66 -29.42 13.56
CA GLN A 165 -3.08 -29.70 13.28
C GLN A 165 -3.95 -28.45 13.19
N TRP A 166 -3.51 -27.34 13.79
CA TRP A 166 -4.25 -26.09 13.86
C TRP A 166 -3.43 -24.91 13.36
N ILE A 167 -4.12 -23.89 12.87
CA ILE A 167 -3.57 -22.57 12.57
C ILE A 167 -4.29 -21.56 13.46
N ALA A 168 -3.54 -20.74 14.18
CA ALA A 168 -4.01 -19.51 14.80
C ALA A 168 -3.79 -18.36 13.81
N PHE A 169 -4.74 -17.44 13.70
CA PHE A 169 -4.66 -16.30 12.81
C PHE A 169 -5.46 -15.11 13.35
N SER A 170 -5.15 -13.92 12.93
CA SER A 170 -5.96 -12.73 13.16
C SER A 170 -6.95 -12.54 12.01
N SER A 171 -8.15 -12.04 12.32
CA SER A 171 -9.20 -11.83 11.33
C SER A 171 -10.07 -10.64 11.69
N ASP A 172 -10.54 -9.93 10.66
CA ASP A 172 -11.51 -8.85 10.80
C ASP A 172 -12.95 -9.27 10.50
N ARG A 173 -13.23 -10.61 10.37
CA ARG A 173 -14.53 -11.19 9.98
C ARG A 173 -15.73 -10.79 10.84
N ASP A 174 -15.54 -10.58 12.12
CA ASP A 174 -16.58 -10.11 13.05
C ASP A 174 -16.25 -8.71 13.57
N SER A 175 -15.54 -7.91 12.76
CA SER A 175 -15.03 -6.63 13.21
C SER A 175 -16.12 -5.59 13.36
N ARG A 176 -15.96 -4.73 14.35
CA ARG A 176 -16.71 -3.50 14.44
C ARG A 176 -16.11 -2.47 13.46
N LYS A 177 -16.90 -2.09 12.45
CA LYS A 177 -16.53 -1.03 11.51
C LYS A 177 -16.80 0.34 12.13
N LEU A 178 -15.77 1.11 12.43
CA LEU A 178 -15.86 2.46 12.97
C LEU A 178 -15.55 3.46 11.86
N LYS A 179 -16.55 4.27 11.47
CA LYS A 179 -16.31 5.37 10.53
C LYS A 179 -15.61 6.53 11.26
N PHE A 180 -14.45 6.93 10.76
CA PHE A 180 -13.72 8.09 11.23
C PHE A 180 -13.33 8.98 10.05
N GLN A 181 -14.02 10.10 9.86
CA GLN A 181 -13.86 10.98 8.70
C GLN A 181 -13.97 10.19 7.38
N PHE A 182 -12.86 10.01 6.67
CA PHE A 182 -12.79 9.27 5.41
C PHE A 182 -12.32 7.82 5.59
N ALA A 183 -11.89 7.42 6.78
CA ALA A 183 -11.37 6.08 7.05
C ALA A 183 -12.42 5.20 7.75
N THR A 184 -12.46 3.92 7.39
CA THR A 184 -13.17 2.90 8.16
C THR A 184 -12.12 2.14 8.97
N LEU A 185 -12.19 2.27 10.29
CA LEU A 185 -11.36 1.50 11.20
C LEU A 185 -12.04 0.16 11.46
N GLN A 186 -11.27 -0.92 11.43
CA GLN A 186 -11.77 -2.27 11.71
C GLN A 186 -11.01 -2.86 12.89
N THR A 187 -11.72 -3.61 13.74
CA THR A 187 -11.11 -4.42 14.78
C THR A 187 -10.65 -5.75 14.19
N THR A 188 -9.67 -6.37 14.83
CA THR A 188 -9.25 -7.74 14.52
C THR A 188 -9.32 -8.61 15.77
N GLU A 189 -9.61 -9.88 15.57
CA GLU A 189 -9.70 -10.86 16.63
C GLU A 189 -8.89 -12.11 16.29
N ILE A 190 -8.50 -12.88 17.30
CA ILE A 190 -7.77 -14.13 17.09
C ILE A 190 -8.72 -15.29 16.90
N TYR A 191 -8.46 -16.08 15.89
CA TYR A 191 -9.20 -17.30 15.54
C TYR A 191 -8.27 -18.51 15.46
N LEU A 192 -8.85 -19.68 15.60
CA LEU A 192 -8.23 -20.98 15.33
C LEU A 192 -9.04 -21.71 14.28
N VAL A 193 -8.35 -22.42 13.40
CA VAL A 193 -8.94 -23.30 12.40
C VAL A 193 -8.08 -24.57 12.26
N ARG A 194 -8.69 -25.72 11.99
CA ARG A 194 -7.93 -26.91 11.62
C ARG A 194 -7.33 -26.76 10.22
N THR A 195 -6.24 -27.44 9.98
CA THR A 195 -5.56 -27.38 8.67
C THR A 195 -6.41 -27.90 7.51
N ASP A 196 -7.48 -28.66 7.77
CA ASP A 196 -8.47 -29.08 6.77
C ASP A 196 -9.59 -28.04 6.54
N GLY A 197 -9.56 -26.90 7.24
CA GLY A 197 -10.56 -25.84 7.17
C GLY A 197 -11.73 -26.02 8.16
N SER A 198 -11.79 -27.13 8.89
CA SER A 198 -12.84 -27.39 9.88
C SER A 198 -12.55 -26.77 11.24
N GLY A 199 -13.54 -26.79 12.14
CA GLY A 199 -13.34 -26.43 13.54
C GLY A 199 -13.02 -24.96 13.81
N LEU A 200 -13.42 -24.05 12.92
CA LEU A 200 -13.22 -22.61 13.12
C LEU A 200 -13.75 -22.16 14.47
N ARG A 201 -12.91 -21.45 15.25
CA ARG A 201 -13.24 -20.99 16.60
C ARG A 201 -12.64 -19.61 16.85
N ARG A 202 -13.46 -18.62 17.25
CA ARG A 202 -13.03 -17.32 17.75
C ARG A 202 -12.47 -17.47 19.17
N VAL A 203 -11.28 -16.93 19.42
CA VAL A 203 -10.55 -16.99 20.70
C VAL A 203 -10.75 -15.70 21.50
N THR A 204 -10.61 -14.55 20.87
CA THR A 204 -10.76 -13.23 21.52
C THR A 204 -12.11 -12.60 21.19
N ARG A 205 -12.63 -11.71 22.07
CA ARG A 205 -13.94 -11.05 21.92
C ARG A 205 -13.94 -9.68 22.61
N ARG A 206 -13.07 -8.78 22.19
CA ARG A 206 -12.89 -7.51 22.91
C ARG A 206 -13.14 -6.26 22.08
N ASP A 207 -13.49 -6.40 20.82
CA ASP A 207 -13.59 -5.27 19.88
C ASP A 207 -12.32 -4.40 19.89
N ALA A 208 -11.16 -5.04 19.91
CA ALA A 208 -9.84 -4.44 19.95
C ALA A 208 -9.07 -4.81 18.68
N LEU A 209 -7.87 -4.26 18.51
CA LEU A 209 -6.92 -4.75 17.52
C LEU A 209 -6.11 -5.88 18.17
N ALA A 210 -6.53 -7.12 17.97
CA ALA A 210 -5.81 -8.30 18.42
C ALA A 210 -5.09 -8.95 17.25
N GLY A 211 -3.75 -9.17 17.36
CA GLY A 211 -3.00 -9.67 16.22
C GLY A 211 -1.68 -10.36 16.56
N GLY A 212 -1.02 -10.89 15.53
CA GLY A 212 0.25 -11.60 15.62
C GLY A 212 0.23 -12.83 16.51
N PRO A 213 -0.73 -13.77 16.34
CA PRO A 213 -0.87 -14.91 17.23
C PRO A 213 0.37 -15.81 17.22
N ALA A 214 0.73 -16.35 18.39
CA ALA A 214 1.81 -17.32 18.53
C ALA A 214 1.47 -18.38 19.57
N TRP A 215 1.59 -19.66 19.18
CA TRP A 215 1.31 -20.79 20.05
C TRP A 215 2.40 -21.00 21.09
N SER A 216 2.00 -21.38 22.31
CA SER A 216 2.93 -21.96 23.30
C SER A 216 3.38 -23.36 22.89
N SER A 217 4.56 -23.80 23.35
CA SER A 217 5.12 -25.12 23.06
C SER A 217 4.23 -26.27 23.55
N ASP A 218 3.50 -26.08 24.66
CA ASP A 218 2.57 -27.04 25.24
C ASP A 218 1.16 -27.03 24.60
N ARG A 219 0.92 -26.16 23.62
CA ARG A 219 -0.35 -25.95 22.89
C ARG A 219 -1.52 -25.46 23.75
N LYS A 220 -1.28 -25.01 24.96
CA LYS A 220 -2.36 -24.59 25.86
C LYS A 220 -2.69 -23.12 25.73
N ARG A 221 -1.72 -22.31 25.27
CA ARG A 221 -1.87 -20.86 25.23
C ARG A 221 -1.53 -20.29 23.84
N VAL A 222 -2.14 -19.16 23.56
CA VAL A 222 -1.81 -18.31 22.41
C VAL A 222 -1.42 -16.93 22.93
N LEU A 223 -0.27 -16.42 22.48
CA LEU A 223 0.12 -15.02 22.62
C LEU A 223 -0.49 -14.19 21.50
N TYR A 224 -0.77 -12.93 21.79
CA TYR A 224 -1.13 -11.94 20.80
C TYR A 224 -0.82 -10.53 21.34
N HIS A 225 -0.71 -9.55 20.46
CA HIS A 225 -0.76 -8.16 20.89
C HIS A 225 -2.21 -7.69 20.88
N GLU A 226 -2.55 -6.75 21.76
CA GLU A 226 -3.87 -6.15 21.85
C GLU A 226 -3.73 -4.64 22.02
N ALA A 227 -4.37 -3.87 21.13
CA ALA A 227 -4.47 -2.43 21.24
C ALA A 227 -5.93 -2.00 21.32
N GLU A 228 -6.26 -1.14 22.28
CA GLU A 228 -7.59 -0.57 22.34
C GLU A 228 -7.79 0.47 21.22
N ILE A 229 -8.92 0.38 20.54
CA ILE A 229 -9.41 1.46 19.68
C ILE A 229 -10.10 2.50 20.59
N SER A 230 -9.33 3.08 21.50
CA SER A 230 -9.90 3.88 22.58
C SER A 230 -10.26 5.28 22.18
N SER A 231 -9.85 5.77 21.07
CA SER A 231 -10.18 7.14 20.71
C SER A 231 -9.88 7.38 19.25
N LEU A 232 -10.75 7.80 18.64
CA LEU A 232 -10.96 8.65 17.49
C LEU A 232 -9.87 9.74 17.31
N GLY A 233 -8.60 9.42 17.61
CA GLY A 233 -7.48 10.34 17.49
C GLY A 233 -6.32 9.74 16.70
N PRO A 234 -5.44 10.60 16.17
CA PRO A 234 -4.26 10.19 15.42
C PRO A 234 -3.22 9.43 16.26
N GLU A 235 -3.38 9.41 17.57
CA GLU A 235 -2.51 8.70 18.48
C GLU A 235 -3.11 7.33 18.77
N ARG A 236 -2.38 6.27 18.41
CA ARG A 236 -2.70 4.91 18.81
C ARG A 236 -2.59 4.83 20.32
N GLY A 237 -3.56 4.19 20.95
CA GLY A 237 -3.45 3.80 22.35
C GLY A 237 -2.29 2.81 22.54
N PRO A 238 -1.82 2.64 23.78
CA PRO A 238 -0.81 1.65 24.08
C PRO A 238 -1.31 0.25 23.69
N SER A 239 -0.43 -0.56 23.11
CA SER A 239 -0.69 -1.98 22.88
C SER A 239 0.00 -2.82 23.94
N GLN A 240 -0.64 -3.94 24.31
CA GLN A 240 -0.12 -4.87 25.32
C GLN A 240 0.11 -6.25 24.72
N ILE A 241 1.04 -6.99 25.29
CA ILE A 241 1.24 -8.40 24.99
C ILE A 241 0.36 -9.20 25.96
N VAL A 242 -0.44 -10.08 25.39
CA VAL A 242 -1.45 -10.86 26.11
C VAL A 242 -1.27 -12.34 25.83
N SER A 243 -1.47 -13.18 26.83
CA SER A 243 -1.57 -14.62 26.72
C SER A 243 -2.99 -15.05 27.05
N ILE A 244 -3.56 -15.98 26.30
CA ILE A 244 -4.86 -16.58 26.58
C ILE A 244 -4.74 -18.10 26.68
N ASP A 245 -5.30 -18.70 27.75
CA ASP A 245 -5.42 -20.14 27.89
C ASP A 245 -6.61 -20.64 27.08
N LEU A 246 -6.38 -21.63 26.21
CA LEU A 246 -7.37 -22.11 25.26
C LEU A 246 -8.45 -23.02 25.86
N ALA A 247 -8.22 -23.57 27.05
CA ALA A 247 -9.17 -24.44 27.75
C ALA A 247 -10.08 -23.63 28.68
N THR A 248 -9.50 -22.68 29.42
CA THR A 248 -10.22 -21.86 30.41
C THR A 248 -10.71 -20.53 29.87
N ASN A 249 -10.13 -20.05 28.74
CA ASN A 249 -10.24 -18.69 28.21
C ASN A 249 -9.71 -17.63 29.21
N GLU A 250 -8.90 -18.01 30.17
CA GLU A 250 -8.23 -17.08 31.07
C GLU A 250 -7.22 -16.23 30.30
N ARG A 251 -7.35 -14.92 30.45
CA ARG A 251 -6.52 -13.92 29.80
C ARG A 251 -5.53 -13.32 30.79
N GLN A 252 -4.27 -13.29 30.43
CA GLN A 252 -3.19 -12.68 31.21
C GLN A 252 -2.48 -11.59 30.39
N ILE A 253 -2.47 -10.37 30.92
CA ILE A 253 -1.66 -9.27 30.36
C ILE A 253 -0.22 -9.48 30.84
N LEU A 254 0.73 -9.54 29.92
CA LEU A 254 2.13 -9.80 30.21
C LEU A 254 2.96 -8.52 30.27
N THR A 255 2.44 -7.40 29.76
CA THR A 255 3.09 -6.08 29.79
C THR A 255 2.07 -5.02 30.24
N ASP A 256 2.49 -4.08 31.09
CA ASP A 256 1.62 -3.06 31.70
C ASP A 256 2.16 -1.63 31.58
N ASP A 257 3.33 -1.45 31.00
CA ASP A 257 3.91 -0.16 30.69
C ASP A 257 3.25 0.48 29.45
N GLY A 258 3.20 1.79 29.41
CA GLY A 258 2.71 2.54 28.24
C GLY A 258 3.59 2.28 27.00
N GLY A 259 3.03 2.51 25.80
CA GLY A 259 3.73 2.38 24.53
C GLY A 259 3.19 1.27 23.63
N GLU A 260 3.69 1.23 22.41
CA GLU A 260 3.26 0.27 21.38
C GLU A 260 4.10 -0.99 21.42
N LYS A 261 3.47 -2.16 21.54
CA LYS A 261 4.10 -3.48 21.58
C LYS A 261 3.44 -4.41 20.57
N TRP A 262 4.27 -5.07 19.76
CA TRP A 262 3.83 -5.81 18.57
C TRP A 262 4.57 -7.13 18.42
N SER A 263 4.01 -8.03 17.59
CA SER A 263 4.64 -9.26 17.12
C SER A 263 5.20 -10.14 18.23
N PRO A 264 4.40 -10.52 19.26
CA PRO A 264 4.89 -11.38 20.34
C PRO A 264 5.23 -12.77 19.84
N ARG A 265 6.26 -13.38 20.43
CA ARG A 265 6.70 -14.75 20.13
C ARG A 265 7.13 -15.47 21.40
N TRP A 266 6.75 -16.74 21.49
CA TRP A 266 7.42 -17.66 22.40
C TRP A 266 8.80 -17.98 21.86
N ILE A 267 9.81 -17.92 22.70
CA ILE A 267 11.19 -18.30 22.39
C ILE A 267 11.66 -19.39 23.37
N ALA A 268 12.82 -19.98 23.13
CA ALA A 268 13.35 -21.08 23.95
C ALA A 268 13.27 -20.79 25.44
N GLY A 269 12.81 -21.79 26.23
CA GLY A 269 12.64 -21.68 27.68
C GLY A 269 11.36 -20.95 28.10
N ASP A 270 10.32 -20.97 27.26
CA ASP A 270 9.01 -20.34 27.49
C ASP A 270 9.08 -18.82 27.80
N ARG A 271 10.16 -18.19 27.35
CA ARG A 271 10.28 -16.73 27.39
C ARG A 271 9.45 -16.11 26.28
N VAL A 272 8.97 -14.90 26.52
CA VAL A 272 8.22 -14.12 25.55
C VAL A 272 9.05 -12.93 25.09
N ALA A 273 9.26 -12.84 23.78
CA ALA A 273 9.86 -11.69 23.12
C ALA A 273 8.80 -10.92 22.34
N TYR A 274 8.99 -9.62 22.19
CA TYR A 274 8.13 -8.73 21.40
C TYR A 274 8.93 -7.53 20.88
N VAL A 275 8.32 -6.72 20.04
CA VAL A 275 8.90 -5.46 19.56
C VAL A 275 8.16 -4.29 20.17
N SER A 276 8.89 -3.34 20.74
CA SER A 276 8.39 -2.02 21.09
C SER A 276 8.69 -1.01 19.98
N ARG A 277 7.79 -0.03 19.80
CA ARG A 277 7.94 1.08 18.86
C ARG A 277 8.27 2.39 19.57
N GLY A 278 8.74 3.37 18.81
CA GLY A 278 9.10 4.69 19.27
C GLY A 278 10.60 4.97 19.22
N PRO A 279 11.06 6.14 19.67
CA PRO A 279 12.47 6.55 19.55
C PRO A 279 13.49 5.62 20.24
N ASN A 280 13.02 4.87 21.24
CA ASN A 280 13.79 3.89 21.99
C ASN A 280 13.32 2.45 21.75
N GLY A 281 12.55 2.22 20.70
CA GLY A 281 12.00 0.92 20.36
C GLY A 281 13.04 -0.11 19.96
N GLY A 282 12.63 -1.37 19.86
CA GLY A 282 13.45 -2.51 19.51
C GLY A 282 12.92 -3.81 20.10
N VAL A 283 13.78 -4.81 20.19
CA VAL A 283 13.46 -6.11 20.79
C VAL A 283 13.39 -6.00 22.31
N GLU A 284 12.32 -6.51 22.88
CA GLU A 284 12.14 -6.57 24.34
C GLU A 284 11.61 -7.95 24.76
N PHE A 285 11.83 -8.28 26.03
CA PHE A 285 11.39 -9.56 26.62
C PHE A 285 10.50 -9.29 27.82
N VAL A 286 9.47 -10.09 28.01
CA VAL A 286 8.66 -10.05 29.23
C VAL A 286 9.55 -10.27 30.45
N GLY A 287 9.44 -9.41 31.47
CA GLY A 287 10.37 -9.36 32.60
C GLY A 287 11.43 -8.27 32.51
N GLY A 288 11.38 -7.42 31.48
CA GLY A 288 12.12 -6.15 31.41
C GLY A 288 13.52 -6.20 30.80
N THR A 289 13.97 -7.37 30.33
CA THR A 289 15.22 -7.44 29.57
C THR A 289 15.04 -6.82 28.19
N LYS A 290 16.00 -6.02 27.75
CA LYS A 290 16.01 -5.35 26.44
C LYS A 290 17.07 -5.96 25.55
N GLY A 291 16.69 -6.23 24.30
CA GLY A 291 17.60 -6.63 23.23
C GLY A 291 18.06 -5.43 22.38
N ALA A 292 18.36 -5.68 21.11
CA ALA A 292 18.80 -4.66 20.17
C ALA A 292 17.72 -3.60 19.95
N ARG A 293 18.16 -2.35 19.89
CA ARG A 293 17.31 -1.18 19.59
C ARG A 293 17.30 -0.89 18.10
N GLY A 294 16.24 -0.22 17.64
CA GLY A 294 16.09 0.25 16.27
C GLY A 294 14.84 -0.25 15.60
N ASP A 295 14.74 0.00 14.29
CA ASP A 295 13.62 -0.46 13.47
C ASP A 295 13.70 -1.98 13.26
N VAL A 296 12.87 -2.72 13.98
CA VAL A 296 12.71 -4.17 13.90
C VAL A 296 11.25 -4.46 13.58
N ARG A 297 10.99 -5.03 12.40
CA ARG A 297 9.65 -5.32 11.93
C ARG A 297 9.47 -6.83 11.72
N SER A 298 8.33 -7.37 12.17
CA SER A 298 7.92 -8.77 12.03
C SER A 298 9.05 -9.76 12.38
N PRO A 299 9.60 -9.72 13.62
CA PRO A 299 10.68 -10.63 14.01
C PRO A 299 10.20 -12.07 14.10
N ALA A 300 11.07 -13.01 13.74
CA ALA A 300 10.90 -14.43 13.99
C ALA A 300 12.21 -15.03 14.52
N TRP A 301 12.08 -15.99 15.46
CA TRP A 301 13.23 -16.65 16.09
C TRP A 301 13.38 -18.07 15.56
N SER A 302 14.64 -18.55 15.54
CA SER A 302 14.92 -19.98 15.37
C SER A 302 14.36 -20.78 16.55
N ALA A 303 14.07 -22.07 16.35
CA ALA A 303 13.44 -22.92 17.38
C ALA A 303 14.24 -22.95 18.71
N ASP A 304 15.57 -22.86 18.64
CA ASP A 304 16.46 -22.78 19.80
C ASP A 304 16.58 -21.36 20.41
N GLY A 305 15.97 -20.35 19.77
CA GLY A 305 16.02 -18.95 20.19
C GLY A 305 17.38 -18.28 20.03
N SER A 306 18.37 -18.94 19.42
CA SER A 306 19.74 -18.42 19.27
C SER A 306 19.87 -17.38 18.17
N ARG A 307 18.98 -17.39 17.19
CA ARG A 307 18.98 -16.48 16.04
C ARG A 307 17.61 -15.83 15.84
N MET A 308 17.63 -14.67 15.23
CA MET A 308 16.46 -13.91 14.86
C MET A 308 16.55 -13.44 13.41
N VAL A 309 15.45 -13.42 12.70
CA VAL A 309 15.28 -12.73 11.41
C VAL A 309 14.21 -11.66 11.55
N PHE A 310 14.37 -10.56 10.86
CA PHE A 310 13.42 -9.46 10.81
C PHE A 310 13.65 -8.63 9.54
N HIS A 311 12.74 -7.75 9.20
CA HIS A 311 12.99 -6.77 8.17
C HIS A 311 13.05 -5.35 8.76
N ARG A 312 13.73 -4.45 8.05
CA ARG A 312 13.76 -3.02 8.33
C ARG A 312 13.90 -2.23 7.06
N GLU A 313 13.48 -0.99 7.12
CA GLU A 313 13.68 -0.04 6.03
C GLU A 313 15.17 0.31 5.91
N VAL A 314 15.73 0.15 4.72
CA VAL A 314 17.14 0.44 4.43
C VAL A 314 17.31 1.70 3.60
N ASP A 315 16.25 2.23 3.01
CA ASP A 315 16.24 3.49 2.28
C ASP A 315 15.00 4.32 2.63
N SER A 316 15.22 5.40 3.38
CA SER A 316 14.18 6.35 3.79
C SER A 316 14.17 7.64 2.96
N ARG A 317 14.96 7.70 1.86
CA ARG A 317 14.93 8.84 0.96
C ARG A 317 13.55 8.95 0.33
N TRP A 318 13.15 10.17 -0.03
CA TRP A 318 11.92 10.39 -0.78
C TRP A 318 11.90 9.50 -2.03
N PRO A 319 10.77 8.79 -2.32
CA PRO A 319 10.74 7.85 -3.43
C PRO A 319 11.14 8.54 -4.72
N PRO A 320 12.17 8.04 -5.42
CA PRO A 320 12.38 8.41 -6.80
C PRO A 320 11.16 7.94 -7.59
N VAL A 321 10.86 8.64 -8.67
CA VAL A 321 9.93 8.12 -9.67
C VAL A 321 10.46 6.76 -10.14
N ARG A 322 9.68 5.70 -9.97
CA ARG A 322 10.08 4.33 -10.31
C ARG A 322 8.92 3.53 -10.90
N PRO A 323 9.17 2.51 -11.73
CA PRO A 323 8.14 1.57 -12.15
C PRO A 323 7.43 0.98 -10.94
N GLY A 324 6.10 0.83 -11.03
CA GLY A 324 5.27 0.08 -10.10
C GLY A 324 4.85 -1.26 -10.71
N PRO A 325 4.61 -2.30 -9.90
CA PRO A 325 4.03 -3.54 -10.40
C PRO A 325 2.60 -3.29 -10.91
N SER A 326 2.22 -3.93 -12.01
CA SER A 326 0.85 -3.89 -12.54
C SER A 326 0.35 -5.32 -12.80
N ARG A 327 -0.85 -5.62 -12.32
CA ARG A 327 -1.53 -6.88 -12.63
C ARG A 327 -2.08 -6.92 -14.06
N GLU A 328 -2.29 -5.76 -14.66
CA GLU A 328 -2.87 -5.60 -15.99
C GLU A 328 -1.82 -5.12 -16.99
N PRO A 329 -1.35 -5.98 -17.92
CA PRO A 329 -0.25 -5.64 -18.84
C PRO A 329 -0.50 -4.43 -19.74
N SER A 330 -1.76 -4.05 -19.96
CA SER A 330 -2.15 -2.89 -20.77
C SER A 330 -1.90 -1.54 -20.06
N PHE A 331 -1.59 -1.58 -18.77
CA PHE A 331 -1.38 -0.40 -17.94
C PHE A 331 0.02 -0.44 -17.32
N ARG A 332 0.85 0.52 -17.69
CA ARG A 332 2.13 0.76 -17.03
C ARG A 332 1.91 1.61 -15.79
N LEU A 333 2.45 1.18 -14.66
CA LEU A 333 2.36 1.91 -13.40
C LEU A 333 3.70 2.59 -13.07
N VAL A 334 3.62 3.79 -12.49
CA VAL A 334 4.78 4.58 -12.05
C VAL A 334 4.50 5.12 -10.65
N ARG A 335 5.28 4.69 -9.66
CA ARG A 335 5.22 5.24 -8.30
C ARG A 335 5.85 6.63 -8.27
N THR A 336 5.17 7.58 -7.62
CA THR A 336 5.58 8.99 -7.53
C THR A 336 5.27 9.54 -6.14
N GLY A 337 5.33 10.87 -5.98
CA GLY A 337 4.75 11.57 -4.82
C GLY A 337 3.23 11.64 -4.88
N ILE A 338 2.63 12.20 -3.84
CA ILE A 338 1.18 12.31 -3.69
C ILE A 338 0.60 13.35 -4.66
N PHE A 339 -0.60 13.06 -5.18
CA PHE A 339 -1.28 13.89 -6.18
C PHE A 339 -0.40 14.23 -7.38
N PRO A 340 0.12 13.22 -8.09
CA PRO A 340 0.92 13.48 -9.28
C PRO A 340 0.07 14.11 -10.38
N SER A 341 0.64 15.08 -11.08
CA SER A 341 0.03 15.67 -12.28
C SER A 341 1.11 15.97 -13.31
N TYR A 342 0.96 15.41 -14.50
CA TYR A 342 1.87 15.65 -15.62
C TYR A 342 1.50 16.90 -16.41
N SER A 343 2.51 17.59 -16.93
CA SER A 343 2.28 18.61 -17.95
C SER A 343 1.62 17.99 -19.18
N PRO A 344 0.86 18.75 -19.98
CA PRO A 344 0.24 18.23 -21.21
C PRO A 344 1.24 17.69 -22.23
N ALA A 345 2.49 18.16 -22.17
CA ALA A 345 3.60 17.64 -23.00
C ALA A 345 4.21 16.35 -22.44
N GLY A 346 3.89 15.98 -21.19
CA GLY A 346 4.46 14.82 -20.50
C GLY A 346 5.93 14.99 -20.08
N ASP A 347 6.50 16.18 -20.18
CA ASP A 347 7.92 16.47 -19.90
C ASP A 347 8.17 16.99 -18.48
N ARG A 348 7.12 17.32 -17.74
CA ARG A 348 7.18 17.78 -16.35
C ARG A 348 6.14 17.05 -15.50
N LEU A 349 6.48 16.88 -14.24
CA LEU A 349 5.63 16.29 -13.20
C LEU A 349 5.59 17.22 -12.00
N VAL A 350 4.41 17.51 -11.48
CA VAL A 350 4.23 18.13 -10.17
C VAL A 350 3.63 17.13 -9.20
N VAL A 351 4.08 17.16 -7.94
CA VAL A 351 3.61 16.32 -6.85
C VAL A 351 3.60 17.11 -5.55
N ASN A 352 2.88 16.63 -4.55
CA ASN A 352 3.08 17.12 -3.18
C ASN A 352 4.29 16.45 -2.51
N ASP A 353 5.09 17.26 -1.80
CA ASP A 353 6.12 16.78 -0.89
C ASP A 353 5.45 16.36 0.42
N GLN A 354 5.16 15.09 0.56
CA GLN A 354 4.73 14.54 1.84
C GLN A 354 5.91 13.89 2.54
N ARG A 355 6.63 14.65 3.32
CA ARG A 355 7.51 14.08 4.34
C ARG A 355 6.64 13.71 5.53
N LEU A 356 6.47 12.41 5.75
CA LEU A 356 5.78 11.88 6.93
C LEU A 356 6.19 12.66 8.18
N GLY A 357 5.21 13.25 8.88
CA GLY A 357 5.42 14.01 10.11
C GLY A 357 5.62 15.51 9.97
N ARG A 358 5.58 16.12 8.78
CA ARG A 358 5.55 17.57 8.62
C ARG A 358 4.14 18.03 8.21
N LEU A 359 3.55 18.89 9.01
CA LEU A 359 2.21 19.48 8.80
C LEU A 359 2.11 20.43 7.59
N ARG A 360 3.13 20.52 6.75
CA ARG A 360 3.23 21.48 5.66
C ARG A 360 3.63 20.80 4.37
N ASN A 361 2.72 20.85 3.40
CA ASN A 361 2.91 20.26 2.08
C ASN A 361 3.39 21.35 1.11
N SER A 362 4.45 21.07 0.38
CA SER A 362 4.92 21.88 -0.74
C SER A 362 4.57 21.20 -2.06
N ILE A 363 4.50 21.99 -3.13
CA ILE A 363 4.47 21.48 -4.48
C ILE A 363 5.90 21.34 -4.99
N LEU A 364 6.28 20.15 -5.40
CA LEU A 364 7.53 19.88 -6.08
C LEU A 364 7.29 19.78 -7.59
N MET A 365 8.19 20.33 -8.36
CA MET A 365 8.29 20.13 -9.80
C MET A 365 9.55 19.33 -10.13
N MET A 366 9.44 18.40 -11.09
CA MET A 366 10.54 17.55 -11.54
C MET A 366 10.31 17.04 -12.97
N HIS A 367 11.30 16.39 -13.55
CA HIS A 367 11.12 15.58 -14.75
C HIS A 367 10.35 14.29 -14.43
N PRO A 368 9.74 13.62 -15.43
CA PRO A 368 9.01 12.36 -15.23
C PRO A 368 9.86 11.22 -14.68
N ASP A 369 11.18 11.29 -14.79
CA ASP A 369 12.15 10.35 -14.20
C ASP A 369 12.56 10.70 -12.76
N GLY A 370 11.97 11.75 -12.18
CA GLY A 370 12.27 12.25 -10.83
C GLY A 370 13.51 13.15 -10.74
N SER A 371 14.20 13.40 -11.86
CA SER A 371 15.36 14.31 -11.92
C SER A 371 14.95 15.78 -11.89
N GLN A 372 15.93 16.68 -11.66
CA GLN A 372 15.75 18.14 -11.60
C GLN A 372 14.64 18.60 -10.66
N ARG A 373 14.55 17.97 -9.51
CA ARG A 373 13.54 18.27 -8.49
C ARG A 373 13.78 19.64 -7.86
N SER A 374 12.74 20.47 -7.81
CA SER A 374 12.75 21.77 -7.15
C SER A 374 11.41 22.05 -6.46
N VAL A 375 11.42 22.88 -5.41
CA VAL A 375 10.20 23.40 -4.80
C VAL A 375 9.62 24.46 -5.73
N LEU A 376 8.39 24.25 -6.18
CA LEU A 376 7.66 25.22 -6.98
C LEU A 376 6.90 26.22 -6.10
N PHE A 377 6.19 25.71 -5.07
CA PHE A 377 5.35 26.51 -4.22
C PHE A 377 5.18 25.86 -2.83
N GLY A 378 5.03 26.69 -1.83
CA GLY A 378 4.85 26.28 -0.43
C GLY A 378 5.95 26.87 0.44
N ASP A 379 5.55 27.40 1.59
CA ASP A 379 6.44 28.01 2.56
C ASP A 379 6.10 27.56 4.00
N ALA A 380 6.72 28.24 4.98
CA ALA A 380 6.51 27.94 6.39
C ALA A 380 5.07 28.19 6.88
N GLU A 381 4.29 28.97 6.17
CA GLU A 381 2.96 29.43 6.60
C GLU A 381 1.81 28.82 5.79
N ARG A 382 2.07 28.46 4.51
CA ARG A 382 1.05 28.02 3.58
C ARG A 382 1.34 26.61 3.07
N SER A 383 0.45 25.68 3.33
CA SER A 383 0.44 24.37 2.68
C SER A 383 -0.26 24.45 1.33
N ALA A 384 0.24 23.70 0.36
CA ALA A 384 -0.41 23.50 -0.93
C ALA A 384 -0.72 22.01 -1.12
N LEU A 385 -1.86 21.70 -1.74
CA LEU A 385 -2.33 20.33 -1.89
C LEU A 385 -2.99 20.11 -3.25
N ALA A 386 -2.75 18.93 -3.83
CA ALA A 386 -3.30 18.48 -5.09
C ALA A 386 -3.05 19.46 -6.26
N PRO A 387 -1.78 19.65 -6.64
CA PRO A 387 -1.45 20.47 -7.79
C PRO A 387 -1.91 19.81 -9.09
N VAL A 388 -2.45 20.60 -10.03
CA VAL A 388 -2.89 20.12 -11.33
C VAL A 388 -2.51 21.08 -12.45
N TRP A 389 -1.91 20.55 -13.51
CA TRP A 389 -1.57 21.31 -14.71
C TRP A 389 -2.81 21.75 -15.47
N SER A 390 -2.77 22.97 -15.99
CA SER A 390 -3.75 23.42 -16.97
C SER A 390 -3.59 22.64 -18.28
N PRO A 391 -4.66 22.43 -19.07
CA PRO A 391 -4.58 21.75 -20.36
C PRO A 391 -3.66 22.43 -21.38
N ARG A 392 -3.37 23.72 -21.20
CA ARG A 392 -2.45 24.50 -22.04
C ARG A 392 -0.99 24.39 -21.58
N GLY A 393 -0.73 23.87 -20.38
CA GLY A 393 0.61 23.77 -19.82
C GLY A 393 1.23 25.09 -19.37
N ASP A 394 0.43 26.15 -19.23
CA ASP A 394 0.88 27.50 -18.87
C ASP A 394 0.61 27.86 -17.41
N ARG A 395 -0.24 27.10 -16.71
CA ARG A 395 -0.67 27.33 -15.34
C ARG A 395 -0.74 26.04 -14.53
N ILE A 396 -0.68 26.19 -13.20
CA ILE A 396 -0.92 25.14 -12.21
C ILE A 396 -2.00 25.63 -11.25
N ALA A 397 -3.02 24.82 -10.99
CA ALA A 397 -3.97 25.07 -9.92
C ALA A 397 -3.67 24.17 -8.73
N SER A 398 -3.94 24.64 -7.51
CA SER A 398 -3.76 23.89 -6.27
C SER A 398 -4.68 24.43 -5.19
N GLY A 399 -5.04 23.61 -4.22
CA GLY A 399 -5.54 24.09 -2.94
C GLY A 399 -4.40 24.68 -2.12
N VAL A 400 -4.63 25.82 -1.43
CA VAL A 400 -3.62 26.49 -0.59
C VAL A 400 -4.26 26.88 0.74
N GLY A 401 -3.70 26.39 1.86
CA GLY A 401 -4.24 26.69 3.19
C GLY A 401 -3.99 25.60 4.22
N ARG A 402 -4.94 25.41 5.12
CA ARG A 402 -4.88 24.47 6.25
C ARG A 402 -5.87 23.31 6.03
N PHE A 403 -5.52 22.33 5.21
CA PHE A 403 -6.43 21.25 4.80
C PHE A 403 -6.81 20.26 5.90
N PHE A 404 -5.84 19.82 6.71
CA PHE A 404 -6.00 18.73 7.67
C PHE A 404 -5.80 19.15 9.12
N GLN A 405 -5.71 20.44 9.39
CA GLN A 405 -5.47 20.97 10.73
C GLN A 405 -6.76 21.07 11.56
N GLY A 406 -7.88 20.53 11.08
CA GLY A 406 -9.16 20.53 11.79
C GLY A 406 -9.17 19.79 13.12
N LEU A 407 -8.12 19.02 13.43
CA LEU A 407 -7.91 18.45 14.77
C LEU A 407 -7.58 19.51 15.84
N GLN A 408 -7.20 20.74 15.45
CA GLN A 408 -6.82 21.83 16.36
C GLN A 408 -7.52 23.17 16.05
N GLY A 409 -8.55 23.19 15.19
CA GLY A 409 -9.28 24.41 14.83
C GLY A 409 -9.88 24.38 13.43
N PRO A 410 -10.59 25.44 13.00
CA PRO A 410 -11.21 25.49 11.69
C PRO A 410 -10.16 25.40 10.59
N SER A 411 -10.30 24.39 9.70
CA SER A 411 -9.47 24.25 8.52
C SER A 411 -10.08 25.06 7.37
N THR A 412 -9.36 26.05 6.86
CA THR A 412 -9.73 26.80 5.66
C THR A 412 -8.64 26.69 4.63
N ALA A 413 -9.04 26.60 3.38
CA ALA A 413 -8.12 26.57 2.25
C ALA A 413 -8.79 27.20 1.03
N ASP A 414 -7.99 27.78 0.17
CA ASP A 414 -8.40 28.45 -1.05
C ASP A 414 -7.90 27.73 -2.28
N ILE A 415 -8.54 27.98 -3.42
CA ILE A 415 -8.01 27.57 -4.73
C ILE A 415 -7.12 28.67 -5.27
N ALA A 416 -5.87 28.33 -5.50
CA ALA A 416 -4.89 29.18 -6.17
C ALA A 416 -4.62 28.70 -7.60
N VAL A 417 -4.43 29.67 -8.51
CA VAL A 417 -3.89 29.43 -9.86
C VAL A 417 -2.59 30.21 -9.97
N MET A 418 -1.52 29.55 -10.40
CA MET A 418 -0.17 30.13 -10.47
C MET A 418 0.48 29.87 -11.83
N SER A 419 1.48 30.68 -12.16
CA SER A 419 2.36 30.42 -13.30
C SER A 419 3.22 29.17 -13.06
N VAL A 420 3.76 28.60 -14.12
CA VAL A 420 4.58 27.37 -14.06
C VAL A 420 5.90 27.53 -13.29
N ASP A 421 6.30 28.75 -12.97
CA ASP A 421 7.43 29.07 -12.10
C ASP A 421 7.01 29.39 -10.64
N GLY A 422 5.72 29.25 -10.33
CA GLY A 422 5.16 29.42 -8.98
C GLY A 422 5.01 30.88 -8.51
N LYS A 423 5.23 31.88 -9.37
CA LYS A 423 5.31 33.29 -8.96
C LYS A 423 4.00 34.06 -9.08
N ASP A 424 3.35 34.02 -10.24
CA ASP A 424 2.10 34.74 -10.48
C ASP A 424 0.92 33.97 -9.86
N VAL A 425 0.67 34.19 -8.57
CA VAL A 425 -0.33 33.48 -7.79
C VAL A 425 -1.60 34.29 -7.65
N ARG A 426 -2.70 33.76 -8.16
CA ARG A 426 -4.04 34.32 -8.00
C ARG A 426 -4.93 33.41 -7.19
N ILE A 427 -5.53 33.93 -6.13
CA ILE A 427 -6.54 33.23 -5.32
C ILE A 427 -7.92 33.42 -5.96
N LEU A 428 -8.68 32.34 -6.14
CA LEU A 428 -10.00 32.34 -6.76
C LEU A 428 -11.16 32.29 -5.77
N THR A 429 -10.90 31.91 -4.52
CA THR A 429 -11.92 31.76 -3.45
C THR A 429 -11.64 32.72 -2.30
N ASP A 430 -12.52 32.77 -1.30
CA ASP A 430 -12.58 33.84 -0.29
C ASP A 430 -12.15 33.41 1.13
N GLY A 431 -11.58 32.21 1.29
CA GLY A 431 -11.16 31.69 2.59
C GLY A 431 -12.29 31.30 3.54
N SER A 432 -13.55 31.36 3.10
CA SER A 432 -14.72 31.10 3.95
C SER A 432 -14.95 29.61 4.28
N ALA A 433 -14.30 28.71 3.52
CA ALA A 433 -14.44 27.27 3.65
C ALA A 433 -13.10 26.55 3.34
N ASN A 434 -13.12 25.23 3.36
CA ASN A 434 -12.03 24.40 2.90
C ASN A 434 -12.26 24.02 1.43
N TYR A 435 -11.70 24.84 0.53
CA TYR A 435 -11.72 24.57 -0.91
C TYR A 435 -10.48 23.75 -1.29
N GLY A 436 -10.65 22.71 -2.10
CA GLY A 436 -9.52 21.85 -2.45
C GLY A 436 -9.74 20.91 -3.63
N PHE A 437 -8.68 20.23 -4.04
CA PHE A 437 -8.68 19.22 -5.10
C PHE A 437 -9.22 19.76 -6.44
N PRO A 438 -8.57 20.78 -7.02
CA PRO A 438 -9.03 21.37 -8.28
C PRO A 438 -8.84 20.43 -9.46
N SER A 439 -9.75 20.51 -10.45
CA SER A 439 -9.59 19.88 -11.75
C SER A 439 -10.04 20.84 -12.86
N TRP A 440 -9.22 20.94 -13.91
CA TRP A 440 -9.48 21.85 -15.03
C TRP A 440 -10.52 21.30 -16.00
N SER A 441 -11.35 22.21 -16.54
CA SER A 441 -12.10 21.91 -17.78
C SER A 441 -11.10 21.75 -18.95
N PRO A 442 -11.41 20.94 -19.98
CA PRO A 442 -10.48 20.69 -21.09
C PRO A 442 -10.09 21.93 -21.88
N ASP A 443 -10.93 22.96 -21.89
CA ASP A 443 -10.67 24.26 -22.54
C ASP A 443 -9.82 25.20 -21.69
N GLY A 444 -9.55 24.83 -20.42
CA GLY A 444 -8.76 25.60 -19.47
C GLY A 444 -9.43 26.89 -18.97
N ARG A 445 -10.76 27.01 -19.15
CA ARG A 445 -11.50 28.21 -18.72
C ARG A 445 -12.14 28.09 -17.36
N GLN A 446 -12.36 26.86 -16.89
CA GLN A 446 -13.03 26.59 -15.63
C GLN A 446 -12.22 25.61 -14.77
N LEU A 447 -12.46 25.67 -13.46
CA LEU A 447 -12.00 24.72 -12.48
C LEU A 447 -13.21 24.17 -11.71
N VAL A 448 -13.27 22.87 -11.51
CA VAL A 448 -14.15 22.25 -10.53
C VAL A 448 -13.31 21.89 -9.31
N PHE A 449 -13.84 22.06 -8.11
CA PHE A 449 -13.17 21.74 -6.85
C PHE A 449 -14.16 21.46 -5.72
N ARG A 450 -13.68 20.82 -4.66
CA ARG A 450 -14.45 20.58 -3.44
C ARG A 450 -14.66 21.87 -2.64
N LEU A 451 -15.85 21.99 -2.08
CA LEU A 451 -16.19 22.88 -0.98
C LEU A 451 -16.53 22.02 0.25
N ALA A 452 -15.80 22.18 1.35
CA ALA A 452 -16.13 21.58 2.63
C ALA A 452 -16.25 22.67 3.69
N GLY A 453 -17.46 22.89 4.18
CA GLY A 453 -17.82 23.90 5.15
C GLY A 453 -18.66 23.31 6.27
N LYS A 454 -18.95 24.12 7.30
CA LYS A 454 -19.76 23.66 8.46
C LYS A 454 -21.18 23.27 8.09
N GLU A 455 -21.77 23.98 7.14
CA GLU A 455 -23.20 23.83 6.76
C GLU A 455 -23.38 23.47 5.29
N ARG A 456 -22.31 23.46 4.50
CA ARG A 456 -22.37 23.19 3.05
C ARG A 456 -21.18 22.37 2.62
N ASN A 457 -21.47 21.21 2.08
CA ASN A 457 -20.50 20.37 1.37
C ASN A 457 -20.93 20.24 -0.09
N GLY A 458 -19.97 20.02 -0.98
CA GLY A 458 -20.28 19.80 -2.38
C GLY A 458 -19.16 20.21 -3.32
N LEU A 459 -19.50 20.34 -4.59
CA LEU A 459 -18.60 20.75 -5.65
C LEU A 459 -18.98 22.14 -6.18
N VAL A 460 -17.97 22.92 -6.51
CA VAL A 460 -18.09 24.27 -7.07
C VAL A 460 -17.30 24.36 -8.37
N ILE A 461 -17.85 25.05 -9.36
CA ILE A 461 -17.16 25.40 -10.59
C ILE A 461 -16.82 26.91 -10.54
N ALA A 462 -15.54 27.25 -10.77
CA ALA A 462 -15.08 28.63 -10.92
C ALA A 462 -14.75 28.94 -12.38
N ASN A 463 -15.14 30.13 -12.85
CA ASN A 463 -14.57 30.70 -14.06
C ASN A 463 -13.20 31.33 -13.74
N VAL A 464 -12.14 30.82 -14.37
CA VAL A 464 -10.77 31.22 -14.03
C VAL A 464 -10.46 32.68 -14.35
N ALA A 465 -11.05 33.23 -15.41
CA ALA A 465 -10.82 34.62 -15.79
C ALA A 465 -11.54 35.61 -14.87
N THR A 466 -12.80 35.35 -14.55
CA THR A 466 -13.66 36.28 -13.78
C THR A 466 -13.66 36.02 -12.26
N GLY A 467 -13.33 34.79 -11.83
CA GLY A 467 -13.50 34.34 -10.45
C GLY A 467 -14.95 34.00 -10.07
N ALA A 468 -15.90 34.06 -11.03
CA ALA A 468 -17.31 33.74 -10.75
C ALA A 468 -17.47 32.26 -10.36
N LEU A 469 -18.17 32.02 -9.25
CA LEU A 469 -18.42 30.69 -8.70
C LEU A 469 -19.85 30.23 -9.01
N LYS A 470 -20.00 28.95 -9.39
CA LYS A 470 -21.28 28.26 -9.57
C LYS A 470 -21.26 26.97 -8.74
N THR A 471 -22.24 26.79 -7.87
CA THR A 471 -22.43 25.52 -7.15
C THR A 471 -22.84 24.44 -8.16
N LEU A 472 -22.11 23.32 -8.17
CA LEU A 472 -22.43 22.15 -9.00
C LEU A 472 -23.26 21.13 -8.21
N THR A 473 -22.80 20.77 -7.00
CA THR A 473 -23.53 19.92 -6.06
C THR A 473 -23.58 20.59 -4.70
N ALA A 474 -24.63 20.31 -3.92
CA ALA A 474 -24.76 20.79 -2.55
C ALA A 474 -25.58 19.81 -1.73
N GLY A 475 -25.30 19.71 -0.44
CA GLY A 475 -26.04 18.84 0.47
C GLY A 475 -25.26 18.48 1.72
N VAL A 476 -25.73 17.42 2.38
CA VAL A 476 -25.07 16.85 3.57
C VAL A 476 -23.96 15.86 3.20
N ALA A 477 -24.01 15.30 1.98
CA ALA A 477 -22.99 14.38 1.49
C ALA A 477 -21.64 15.06 1.28
N HIS A 478 -20.58 14.30 1.48
CA HIS A 478 -19.22 14.77 1.27
C HIS A 478 -18.77 14.45 -0.16
N ASP A 479 -19.02 15.38 -1.08
CA ASP A 479 -18.53 15.29 -2.44
C ASP A 479 -17.07 15.74 -2.51
N ASN A 480 -16.19 14.88 -3.06
CA ASN A 480 -14.74 15.05 -2.99
C ASN A 480 -14.04 14.64 -4.29
N PHE A 481 -12.78 15.05 -4.44
CA PHE A 481 -11.86 14.61 -5.50
C PHE A 481 -12.46 14.68 -6.90
N PRO A 482 -13.00 15.83 -7.33
CA PRO A 482 -13.58 15.95 -8.66
C PRO A 482 -12.51 15.84 -9.73
N SER A 483 -12.85 15.17 -10.84
CA SER A 483 -12.00 15.01 -12.03
C SER A 483 -12.84 15.28 -13.27
N TRP A 484 -12.45 16.30 -14.05
CA TRP A 484 -13.15 16.65 -15.28
C TRP A 484 -12.76 15.72 -16.42
N SER A 485 -13.74 15.17 -17.15
CA SER A 485 -13.51 14.37 -18.35
C SER A 485 -12.77 15.17 -19.42
N PRO A 486 -11.78 14.61 -20.12
CA PRO A 486 -11.13 15.30 -21.23
C PRO A 486 -12.06 15.60 -22.40
N LYS A 487 -13.24 14.94 -22.49
CA LYS A 487 -14.31 15.23 -23.44
C LYS A 487 -15.15 16.44 -23.02
N GLY A 488 -15.01 16.94 -21.79
CA GLY A 488 -15.72 18.10 -21.27
C GLY A 488 -17.17 17.86 -20.86
N ASP A 489 -17.67 16.67 -21.07
CA ASP A 489 -19.08 16.30 -20.94
C ASP A 489 -19.48 15.86 -19.54
N ARG A 490 -18.54 15.38 -18.72
CA ARG A 490 -18.78 14.87 -17.37
C ARG A 490 -17.69 15.25 -16.37
N ILE A 491 -18.06 15.22 -15.11
CA ILE A 491 -17.16 15.35 -13.96
C ILE A 491 -17.35 14.10 -13.12
N ALA A 492 -16.27 13.32 -12.91
CA ALA A 492 -16.24 12.22 -11.95
C ALA A 492 -15.90 12.77 -10.56
N PHE A 493 -16.44 12.17 -9.52
CA PHE A 493 -16.15 12.58 -8.13
C PHE A 493 -16.50 11.46 -7.16
N THR A 494 -16.00 11.56 -5.95
CA THR A 494 -16.28 10.66 -4.83
C THR A 494 -17.36 11.24 -3.95
N SER A 495 -18.35 10.42 -3.52
CA SER A 495 -19.44 10.85 -2.63
C SER A 495 -19.89 9.74 -1.68
N ASP A 496 -20.22 10.08 -0.44
CA ASP A 496 -20.76 9.18 0.58
C ASP A 496 -22.31 9.23 0.66
N ARG A 497 -22.98 9.76 -0.35
CA ARG A 497 -24.45 9.99 -0.36
C ARG A 497 -25.30 8.74 -0.16
N ASP A 498 -24.79 7.58 -0.54
CA ASP A 498 -25.48 6.28 -0.45
C ASP A 498 -24.81 5.34 0.58
N GLY A 499 -24.01 5.89 1.51
CA GLY A 499 -23.38 5.15 2.62
C GLY A 499 -21.86 5.20 2.59
N ASP A 500 -21.20 4.29 1.90
CA ASP A 500 -19.74 4.32 1.69
C ASP A 500 -19.39 5.30 0.57
N TYR A 501 -18.12 5.72 0.52
CA TYR A 501 -17.65 6.55 -0.57
C TYR A 501 -17.59 5.76 -1.88
N GLU A 502 -18.26 6.29 -2.88
CA GLU A 502 -18.36 5.70 -4.21
C GLU A 502 -18.04 6.71 -5.30
N ILE A 503 -17.72 6.25 -6.49
CA ILE A 503 -17.48 7.10 -7.65
C ILE A 503 -18.80 7.42 -8.35
N TYR A 504 -19.04 8.70 -8.54
CA TYR A 504 -20.17 9.24 -9.30
C TYR A 504 -19.69 10.05 -10.49
N THR A 505 -20.57 10.26 -11.45
CA THR A 505 -20.38 11.25 -12.52
C THR A 505 -21.59 12.16 -12.64
N ILE A 506 -21.36 13.41 -13.02
CA ILE A 506 -22.40 14.42 -13.25
C ILE A 506 -22.02 15.29 -14.46
N ARG A 507 -22.99 15.84 -15.16
CA ARG A 507 -22.71 16.84 -16.19
C ARG A 507 -22.30 18.18 -15.58
N PRO A 508 -21.51 19.04 -16.29
CA PRO A 508 -21.11 20.35 -15.76
C PRO A 508 -22.26 21.33 -15.52
N ASP A 509 -23.43 21.08 -16.10
CA ASP A 509 -24.65 21.85 -15.84
C ASP A 509 -25.35 21.44 -14.53
N GLY A 510 -24.96 20.30 -13.91
CA GLY A 510 -25.56 19.74 -12.70
C GLY A 510 -26.61 18.66 -12.97
N THR A 511 -26.81 18.26 -14.23
CA THR A 511 -27.77 17.21 -14.60
C THR A 511 -27.11 15.83 -14.74
N ASP A 512 -27.92 14.78 -14.91
CA ASP A 512 -27.50 13.41 -15.23
C ASP A 512 -26.48 12.83 -14.24
N LEU A 513 -26.78 12.93 -12.93
CA LEU A 513 -26.00 12.28 -11.87
C LEU A 513 -26.11 10.76 -12.01
N ARG A 514 -24.95 10.06 -12.02
CA ARG A 514 -24.85 8.60 -12.11
C ARG A 514 -23.87 8.07 -11.10
N ARG A 515 -24.21 6.99 -10.41
CA ARG A 515 -23.29 6.18 -9.60
C ARG A 515 -22.60 5.18 -10.52
N LEU A 516 -21.26 5.10 -10.45
CA LEU A 516 -20.47 4.17 -11.26
C LEU A 516 -20.00 2.95 -10.46
N THR A 517 -19.76 3.11 -9.15
CA THR A 517 -19.32 2.02 -8.29
C THR A 517 -20.33 1.73 -7.18
N ASN A 518 -20.37 0.48 -6.74
CA ASN A 518 -21.19 0.00 -5.63
C ASN A 518 -20.51 -1.24 -5.03
N SER A 519 -19.45 -1.01 -4.25
CA SER A 519 -18.65 -2.08 -3.67
C SER A 519 -18.54 -1.90 -2.16
N PRO A 520 -18.25 -2.96 -1.40
CA PRO A 520 -17.86 -2.80 -0.02
C PRO A 520 -16.63 -1.91 0.11
N GLY A 521 -16.62 -1.00 1.08
CA GLY A 521 -15.51 -0.09 1.32
C GLY A 521 -15.52 1.15 0.42
N ASN A 522 -14.51 2.00 0.57
CA ASN A 522 -14.46 3.30 -0.07
C ASN A 522 -13.78 3.24 -1.44
N ASP A 523 -14.41 3.87 -2.44
CA ASP A 523 -13.85 4.16 -3.74
C ASP A 523 -13.61 5.67 -3.88
N ALA A 524 -12.39 6.10 -4.21
CA ALA A 524 -12.06 7.52 -4.28
C ALA A 524 -10.93 7.86 -5.27
N HIS A 525 -10.57 9.14 -5.34
CA HIS A 525 -9.48 9.67 -6.16
C HIS A 525 -9.57 9.29 -7.64
N SER A 526 -10.78 9.37 -8.21
CA SER A 526 -10.99 9.04 -9.61
C SER A 526 -10.27 10.01 -10.56
N SER A 527 -9.67 9.46 -11.63
CA SER A 527 -9.00 10.22 -12.69
C SER A 527 -9.30 9.62 -14.06
N TRP A 528 -9.66 10.47 -15.02
CA TRP A 528 -9.96 10.06 -16.40
C TRP A 528 -8.70 9.82 -17.22
N SER A 529 -8.70 8.76 -18.03
CA SER A 529 -7.66 8.58 -19.05
C SER A 529 -7.67 9.71 -20.07
N PRO A 530 -6.55 10.02 -20.74
CA PRO A 530 -6.46 11.15 -21.68
C PRO A 530 -7.43 11.09 -22.86
N ASP A 531 -7.91 9.90 -23.23
CA ASP A 531 -8.94 9.68 -24.26
C ASP A 531 -10.37 9.66 -23.71
N GLY A 532 -10.52 9.66 -22.37
CA GLY A 532 -11.80 9.58 -21.69
C GLY A 532 -12.52 8.24 -21.84
N GLU A 533 -11.77 7.15 -22.07
CA GLU A 533 -12.30 5.79 -22.18
C GLU A 533 -12.27 5.02 -20.85
N TRP A 534 -11.35 5.41 -19.95
CA TRP A 534 -11.12 4.75 -18.68
C TRP A 534 -11.15 5.74 -17.51
N ILE A 535 -11.46 5.23 -16.33
CA ILE A 535 -11.31 5.92 -15.04
C ILE A 535 -10.43 5.03 -14.17
N VAL A 536 -9.29 5.55 -13.70
CA VAL A 536 -8.49 4.95 -12.63
C VAL A 536 -8.96 5.52 -11.30
N PHE A 537 -8.99 4.70 -10.25
CA PHE A 537 -9.41 5.12 -8.91
C PHE A 537 -8.75 4.25 -7.85
N THR A 538 -8.79 4.69 -6.60
CA THR A 538 -8.36 3.92 -5.44
C THR A 538 -9.57 3.25 -4.80
N SER A 539 -9.43 1.99 -4.39
CA SER A 539 -10.50 1.22 -3.75
C SER A 539 -9.97 0.33 -2.64
N VAL A 540 -10.72 0.22 -1.55
CA VAL A 540 -10.45 -0.74 -0.47
C VAL A 540 -11.33 -1.99 -0.58
N ARG A 541 -11.98 -2.23 -1.72
CA ARG A 541 -12.86 -3.39 -1.96
C ARG A 541 -12.13 -4.74 -1.86
N GLY A 542 -10.80 -4.76 -2.04
CA GLY A 542 -9.94 -5.92 -1.83
C GLY A 542 -9.73 -6.28 -0.36
N GLY A 543 -10.30 -5.50 0.57
CA GLY A 543 -10.14 -5.70 2.00
C GLY A 543 -8.72 -5.39 2.52
N PHE A 544 -8.53 -5.61 3.82
CA PHE A 544 -7.20 -5.53 4.41
C PHE A 544 -6.37 -6.77 4.06
N LYS A 545 -5.06 -6.59 3.95
CA LYS A 545 -4.11 -7.68 3.67
C LYS A 545 -3.17 -7.95 4.84
N ASP A 546 -3.27 -7.12 5.88
CA ASP A 546 -2.58 -7.29 7.16
C ASP A 546 -3.38 -6.61 8.27
N GLU A 547 -3.17 -7.03 9.52
CA GLU A 547 -3.80 -6.48 10.73
C GLU A 547 -3.39 -5.04 11.09
N MET A 548 -2.52 -4.44 10.33
CA MET A 548 -1.73 -3.29 10.77
C MET A 548 -1.79 -2.07 9.89
N ALA A 549 -2.92 -1.66 9.43
CA ALA A 549 -2.90 -0.53 8.54
C ALA A 549 -3.61 0.72 8.99
N LEU A 550 -3.34 1.24 10.10
CA LEU A 550 -3.95 2.50 10.49
C LEU A 550 -2.92 3.61 10.63
N THR A 551 -2.68 4.32 9.52
CA THR A 551 -2.24 5.71 9.61
C THR A 551 -3.50 6.58 9.61
N PRO A 552 -3.77 7.34 10.67
CA PRO A 552 -5.02 8.11 10.84
C PRO A 552 -5.22 9.24 9.81
N PHE A 553 -4.23 9.50 8.98
CA PHE A 553 -4.26 10.54 7.94
C PHE A 553 -4.59 10.02 6.55
N ASN A 554 -4.83 8.72 6.44
CA ASN A 554 -5.08 8.08 5.16
C ASN A 554 -6.57 7.80 4.99
N PRO A 555 -7.26 8.41 4.00
CA PRO A 555 -8.67 8.17 3.77
C PRO A 555 -8.99 6.75 3.28
N GLN A 556 -7.98 6.01 2.83
CA GLN A 556 -8.16 4.67 2.26
C GLN A 556 -7.02 3.74 2.67
N PRO A 557 -6.94 3.37 3.97
CA PRO A 557 -5.88 2.46 4.42
C PRO A 557 -5.92 1.17 3.60
N ASN A 558 -4.77 0.78 3.05
CA ASN A 558 -4.59 -0.38 2.15
C ASN A 558 -5.45 -0.36 0.87
N GLY A 559 -5.74 0.82 0.33
CA GLY A 559 -6.40 0.93 -0.96
C GLY A 559 -5.47 0.52 -2.09
N ASP A 560 -5.99 -0.28 -3.01
CA ASP A 560 -5.33 -0.61 -4.27
C ASP A 560 -5.83 0.28 -5.40
N LEU A 561 -5.04 0.36 -6.47
CA LEU A 561 -5.48 0.98 -7.71
C LEU A 561 -6.37 0.05 -8.51
N TRP A 562 -7.45 0.60 -8.98
CA TRP A 562 -8.41 -0.06 -9.86
C TRP A 562 -8.68 0.80 -11.09
N VAL A 563 -9.11 0.16 -12.15
CA VAL A 563 -9.51 0.83 -13.39
C VAL A 563 -10.86 0.30 -13.83
N MET A 564 -11.67 1.17 -14.43
CA MET A 564 -12.98 0.82 -15.03
C MET A 564 -13.19 1.59 -16.33
N ARG A 565 -14.08 1.13 -17.16
CA ARG A 565 -14.57 1.91 -18.29
C ARG A 565 -15.29 3.17 -17.82
N ALA A 566 -15.36 4.17 -18.71
CA ALA A 566 -16.02 5.46 -18.44
C ALA A 566 -17.49 5.35 -18.02
N ASP A 567 -18.15 4.25 -18.33
CA ASP A 567 -19.53 3.92 -17.96
C ASP A 567 -19.67 3.12 -16.66
N GLY A 568 -18.54 2.79 -15.99
CA GLY A 568 -18.50 1.98 -14.78
C GLY A 568 -18.34 0.48 -15.01
N SER A 569 -18.31 0.01 -16.26
CA SER A 569 -18.12 -1.39 -16.60
C SER A 569 -16.63 -1.80 -16.60
N ASP A 570 -16.35 -3.11 -16.73
CA ASP A 570 -15.01 -3.68 -16.91
C ASP A 570 -14.04 -3.25 -15.80
N VAL A 571 -14.43 -3.46 -14.53
CA VAL A 571 -13.64 -3.09 -13.35
C VAL A 571 -12.50 -4.07 -13.16
N ARG A 572 -11.25 -3.58 -13.11
CA ARG A 572 -10.03 -4.39 -12.97
C ARG A 572 -9.11 -3.84 -11.91
N MET A 573 -8.45 -4.71 -11.16
CA MET A 573 -7.43 -4.37 -10.18
C MET A 573 -6.09 -4.15 -10.89
N LEU A 574 -5.40 -3.06 -10.57
CA LEU A 574 -4.08 -2.73 -11.11
C LEU A 574 -2.95 -3.05 -10.14
N THR A 575 -3.11 -2.75 -8.85
CA THR A 575 -2.15 -3.09 -7.79
C THR A 575 -2.77 -4.05 -6.79
N ASP A 576 -1.92 -4.82 -6.10
CA ASP A 576 -2.34 -5.80 -5.10
C ASP A 576 -1.15 -6.02 -4.16
N ASP A 577 -1.05 -5.18 -3.13
CA ASP A 577 -0.02 -5.30 -2.10
C ASP A 577 -0.55 -4.85 -0.72
N GLN A 578 0.26 -4.94 0.31
CA GLN A 578 -0.16 -4.57 1.68
C GLN A 578 -0.11 -3.06 1.95
N PHE A 579 0.35 -2.27 0.99
CA PHE A 579 0.53 -0.84 1.16
C PHE A 579 -0.65 -0.09 0.54
N GLU A 580 -0.82 1.17 0.93
CA GLU A 580 -1.77 2.02 0.25
C GLU A 580 -1.18 2.59 -1.01
N ASP A 581 -1.87 2.36 -2.10
CA ASP A 581 -1.66 2.96 -3.40
C ASP A 581 -2.81 3.92 -3.72
N GLY A 582 -2.50 5.18 -3.94
CA GLY A 582 -3.55 6.20 -4.05
C GLY A 582 -3.23 7.36 -4.95
N THR A 583 -4.17 8.28 -5.02
CA THR A 583 -4.09 9.54 -5.78
C THR A 583 -3.59 9.36 -7.23
N PRO A 584 -4.19 8.45 -8.02
CA PRO A 584 -3.70 8.16 -9.36
C PRO A 584 -3.92 9.32 -10.34
N SER A 585 -3.03 9.43 -11.33
CA SER A 585 -3.13 10.35 -12.44
C SER A 585 -2.52 9.74 -13.70
N TRP A 586 -3.04 10.11 -14.87
CA TRP A 586 -2.56 9.59 -16.14
C TRP A 586 -1.43 10.41 -16.73
N LEU A 587 -0.46 9.73 -17.34
CA LEU A 587 0.48 10.37 -18.25
C LEU A 587 -0.25 10.70 -19.57
N PRO A 588 -0.06 11.90 -20.16
CA PRO A 588 -0.59 12.21 -21.46
C PRO A 588 -0.13 11.19 -22.51
N MET A 589 -1.03 10.73 -23.36
CA MET A 589 -0.65 9.82 -24.44
C MET A 589 0.31 10.55 -25.39
N SER A 590 1.48 9.95 -25.63
CA SER A 590 2.40 10.47 -26.64
C SER A 590 1.67 10.53 -27.98
N ARG A 591 1.60 11.72 -28.61
CA ARG A 591 1.17 11.80 -30.00
C ARG A 591 2.15 10.92 -30.79
N ARG A 592 1.69 9.78 -31.28
CA ARG A 592 2.47 9.03 -32.28
C ARG A 592 2.79 10.00 -33.41
N ARG A 593 4.07 10.37 -33.55
CA ARG A 593 4.54 11.16 -34.67
C ARG A 593 4.54 10.32 -35.93
#